data_3057e21d66a719a05474f5ceaf2488b4
#
_entry.id   3057e21d66a719a05474f5ceaf2488b4
#
_cell.length_a   1.000
_cell.length_b   1.000
_cell.length_c   1.000
_cell.angle_alpha   90.00
_cell.angle_beta   90.00
_cell.angle_gamma   90.00
#
_symmetry.space_group_name_H-M   'P 1'
#
loop_
_entity.id
_entity.type
_entity.pdbx_description
1 polymer ?
#
loop_
_entity_poly.entity_id
_entity_poly.type
_entity_poly.pdbx_seq_one_letter_code
_entity_poly.pdbx_strand_id
1 'polypeptide(L)'
;DRQLSARLQDAANLVGSFEVRLRNIIEEVFAPGRAEQAREEWNRAMTDWRQAQFSFTCDKCGDPVPLPELYHMPVFITCPRCKSRVAFQPTKAMAAAPTWAKEVAKTTCYAEWQKSESEQSAEEGVGLAFFYYVDYAIAHYLMMNRLLPFYVRSEGGQEALRREVRNALETRTHQLRPDEISPQY
;
A
#
# COMPACT_ATOMS: atom_id res chain seq x y z
N ASP A 1 17.00 8.58 42.40
CA ASP A 1 16.42 7.68 41.37
C ASP A 1 15.42 8.37 40.44
N ARG A 2 14.54 9.30 40.95
CA ARG A 2 13.62 10.05 40.08
C ARG A 2 14.35 10.93 39.03
N GLN A 3 15.46 11.57 39.42
CA GLN A 3 16.26 12.39 38.51
C GLN A 3 16.93 11.56 37.38
N LEU A 4 17.37 10.34 37.67
CA LEU A 4 17.94 9.44 36.70
C LEU A 4 16.87 8.98 35.70
N SER A 5 15.69 8.64 36.19
CA SER A 5 14.55 8.23 35.37
C SER A 5 14.11 9.35 34.39
N ALA A 6 14.02 10.60 34.88
CA ALA A 6 13.70 11.76 34.04
C ALA A 6 14.74 11.98 32.95
N ARG A 7 16.03 11.90 33.28
CA ARG A 7 17.12 12.05 32.29
C ARG A 7 17.15 10.94 31.23
N LEU A 8 16.80 9.71 31.61
CA LEU A 8 16.66 8.60 30.67
C LEU A 8 15.47 8.81 29.74
N GLN A 9 14.36 9.31 30.28
CA GLN A 9 13.19 9.63 29.46
C GLN A 9 13.48 10.75 28.45
N ASP A 10 14.16 11.82 28.89
CA ASP A 10 14.56 12.92 27.99
C ASP A 10 15.51 12.43 26.89
N ALA A 11 16.47 11.58 27.24
CA ALA A 11 17.36 10.97 26.25
C ALA A 11 16.61 10.09 25.26
N ALA A 12 15.65 9.28 25.72
CA ALA A 12 14.82 8.45 24.84
C ALA A 12 13.97 9.29 23.88
N ASN A 13 13.37 10.38 24.38
CA ASN A 13 12.60 11.33 23.57
C ASN A 13 13.49 12.02 22.52
N LEU A 14 14.72 12.40 22.88
CA LEU A 14 15.68 13.00 21.96
C LEU A 14 16.04 12.02 20.82
N VAL A 15 16.35 10.77 21.16
CA VAL A 15 16.64 9.71 20.17
C VAL A 15 15.45 9.50 19.25
N GLY A 16 14.23 9.35 19.79
CA GLY A 16 13.01 9.20 18.99
C GLY A 16 12.79 10.38 18.04
N SER A 17 12.98 11.61 18.51
CA SER A 17 12.86 12.79 17.64
C SER A 17 13.91 12.82 16.51
N PHE A 18 15.12 12.37 16.80
CA PHE A 18 16.19 12.27 15.80
C PHE A 18 15.88 11.21 14.75
N GLU A 19 15.40 10.04 15.15
CA GLU A 19 14.99 8.97 14.22
C GLU A 19 13.88 9.43 13.27
N VAL A 20 12.87 10.14 13.79
CA VAL A 20 11.80 10.71 12.98
C VAL A 20 12.35 11.71 11.97
N ARG A 21 13.20 12.64 12.40
CA ARG A 21 13.83 13.63 11.51
C ARG A 21 14.68 12.97 10.44
N LEU A 22 15.49 11.98 10.80
CA LEU A 22 16.32 11.24 9.85
C LEU A 22 15.45 10.51 8.82
N ARG A 23 14.38 9.87 9.26
CA ARG A 23 13.42 9.20 8.37
C ARG A 23 12.79 10.20 7.39
N ASN A 24 12.36 11.36 7.88
CA ASN A 24 11.75 12.38 7.02
C ASN A 24 12.74 12.91 5.98
N ILE A 25 13.99 13.15 6.34
CA ILE A 25 15.04 13.56 5.39
C ILE A 25 15.29 12.46 4.34
N ILE A 26 15.39 11.20 4.77
CA ILE A 26 15.55 10.06 3.86
C ILE A 26 14.35 9.96 2.91
N GLU A 27 13.13 10.09 3.40
CA GLU A 27 11.93 10.09 2.57
C GLU A 27 11.93 11.26 1.59
N GLU A 28 12.24 12.47 2.04
CA GLU A 28 12.28 13.66 1.18
C GLU A 28 13.30 13.54 0.05
N VAL A 29 14.50 13.03 0.36
CA VAL A 29 15.60 12.91 -0.63
C VAL A 29 15.35 11.76 -1.61
N PHE A 30 14.86 10.60 -1.14
CA PHE A 30 14.74 9.40 -1.96
C PHE A 30 13.33 9.15 -2.52
N ALA A 31 12.29 9.81 -1.99
CA ALA A 31 10.91 9.62 -2.47
C ALA A 31 10.72 9.90 -3.97
N PRO A 32 11.31 10.97 -4.55
CA PRO A 32 11.16 11.23 -5.98
C PRO A 32 11.69 10.09 -6.85
N GLY A 33 12.89 9.59 -6.56
CA GLY A 33 13.50 8.48 -7.30
C GLY A 33 12.72 7.17 -7.16
N ARG A 34 12.22 6.87 -5.95
CA ARG A 34 11.36 5.70 -5.72
C ARG A 34 10.02 5.81 -6.45
N ALA A 35 9.43 6.99 -6.48
CA ALA A 35 8.18 7.24 -7.19
C ALA A 35 8.33 7.04 -8.70
N GLU A 36 9.44 7.51 -9.28
CA GLU A 36 9.76 7.32 -10.69
C GLU A 36 10.00 5.84 -10.99
N GLN A 37 10.84 5.17 -10.22
CA GLN A 37 11.07 3.73 -10.33
C GLN A 37 9.77 2.94 -10.23
N ALA A 38 8.91 3.27 -9.26
CA ALA A 38 7.63 2.57 -9.10
C ALA A 38 6.73 2.75 -10.31
N ARG A 39 6.69 3.93 -10.92
CA ARG A 39 5.93 4.18 -12.15
C ARG A 39 6.49 3.40 -13.34
N GLU A 40 7.81 3.34 -13.49
CA GLU A 40 8.46 2.60 -14.56
C GLU A 40 8.17 1.09 -14.44
N GLU A 41 8.35 0.52 -13.26
CA GLU A 41 8.09 -0.90 -13.02
C GLU A 41 6.59 -1.24 -13.15
N TRP A 42 5.73 -0.35 -12.70
CA TRP A 42 4.28 -0.46 -12.92
C TRP A 42 3.96 -0.46 -14.43
N ASN A 43 4.52 0.47 -15.20
CA ASN A 43 4.32 0.57 -16.63
C ASN A 43 4.84 -0.69 -17.36
N ARG A 44 5.94 -1.27 -16.88
CA ARG A 44 6.46 -2.54 -17.39
C ARG A 44 5.46 -3.68 -17.18
N ALA A 45 4.92 -3.80 -15.97
CA ALA A 45 3.88 -4.80 -15.66
C ALA A 45 2.63 -4.63 -16.54
N MET A 46 2.20 -3.38 -16.76
CA MET A 46 1.07 -3.05 -17.63
C MET A 46 1.35 -3.36 -19.11
N THR A 47 2.58 -3.19 -19.55
CA THR A 47 3.01 -3.53 -20.92
C THR A 47 2.99 -5.04 -21.12
N ASP A 48 3.55 -5.79 -20.19
CA ASP A 48 3.53 -7.26 -20.19
C ASP A 48 2.10 -7.80 -20.20
N TRP A 49 1.23 -7.22 -19.36
CA TRP A 49 -0.18 -7.61 -19.33
C TRP A 49 -0.89 -7.35 -20.66
N ARG A 50 -0.70 -6.17 -21.25
CA ARG A 50 -1.27 -5.86 -22.57
C ARG A 50 -0.79 -6.85 -23.64
N GLN A 51 0.50 -7.17 -23.64
CA GLN A 51 1.05 -8.15 -24.55
C GLN A 51 0.43 -9.54 -24.31
N ALA A 52 0.28 -9.95 -23.06
CA ALA A 52 -0.35 -11.22 -22.71
C ALA A 52 -1.82 -11.28 -23.17
N GLN A 53 -2.58 -10.19 -23.08
CA GLN A 53 -3.96 -10.12 -23.58
C GLN A 53 -4.10 -10.51 -25.08
N PHE A 54 -3.08 -10.21 -25.89
CA PHE A 54 -3.09 -10.55 -27.30
C PHE A 54 -2.51 -11.94 -27.62
N SER A 55 -1.65 -12.46 -26.75
CA SER A 55 -0.92 -13.70 -27.03
C SER A 55 -1.42 -14.91 -26.25
N PHE A 56 -2.25 -14.71 -25.22
CA PHE A 56 -2.71 -15.82 -24.40
C PHE A 56 -3.83 -16.61 -25.09
N THR A 57 -3.54 -17.85 -25.40
CA THR A 57 -4.43 -18.76 -26.14
C THR A 57 -4.66 -20.04 -25.37
N CYS A 58 -5.73 -20.71 -25.67
CA CYS A 58 -6.08 -22.02 -25.12
C CYS A 58 -5.21 -23.12 -25.74
N ASP A 59 -4.51 -23.89 -24.93
CA ASP A 59 -3.67 -25.04 -25.33
C ASP A 59 -4.48 -26.17 -25.96
N LYS A 60 -5.80 -26.24 -25.74
CA LYS A 60 -6.66 -27.29 -26.31
C LYS A 60 -7.30 -26.93 -27.63
N CYS A 61 -7.74 -25.69 -27.80
CA CYS A 61 -8.47 -25.31 -29.00
C CYS A 61 -7.80 -24.15 -29.80
N GLY A 62 -6.70 -23.58 -29.29
CA GLY A 62 -5.98 -22.48 -29.92
C GLY A 62 -6.66 -21.12 -29.84
N ASP A 63 -7.88 -21.04 -29.30
CA ASP A 63 -8.62 -19.77 -29.25
C ASP A 63 -8.05 -18.81 -28.21
N PRO A 64 -8.16 -17.49 -28.46
CA PRO A 64 -7.78 -16.47 -27.50
C PRO A 64 -8.57 -16.62 -26.19
N VAL A 65 -7.87 -16.50 -25.08
CA VAL A 65 -8.46 -16.51 -23.74
C VAL A 65 -8.32 -15.11 -23.14
N PRO A 66 -9.43 -14.44 -22.81
CA PRO A 66 -9.37 -13.06 -22.32
C PRO A 66 -8.72 -12.97 -20.95
N LEU A 67 -7.86 -11.95 -20.80
CA LEU A 67 -7.26 -11.54 -19.52
C LEU A 67 -7.85 -10.19 -19.12
N PRO A 68 -8.99 -10.15 -18.43
CA PRO A 68 -9.73 -8.91 -18.17
C PRO A 68 -8.99 -7.97 -17.21
N GLU A 69 -8.10 -8.50 -16.41
CA GLU A 69 -7.32 -7.73 -15.42
C GLU A 69 -5.90 -8.28 -15.27
N LEU A 70 -5.03 -7.51 -14.62
CA LEU A 70 -3.66 -7.92 -14.34
C LEU A 70 -3.63 -8.93 -13.18
N TYR A 71 -3.24 -10.16 -13.49
CA TYR A 71 -3.02 -11.21 -12.51
C TYR A 71 -1.55 -11.20 -12.05
N HIS A 72 -1.34 -11.10 -10.75
CA HIS A 72 0.00 -11.08 -10.13
C HIS A 72 0.45 -12.46 -9.63
N MET A 73 -0.44 -13.44 -9.67
CA MET A 73 -0.16 -14.84 -9.30
C MET A 73 -0.71 -15.78 -10.37
N PRO A 74 -0.24 -17.03 -10.42
CA PRO A 74 -0.79 -18.04 -11.31
C PRO A 74 -2.29 -18.23 -11.08
N VAL A 75 -3.06 -18.23 -12.15
CA VAL A 75 -4.51 -18.43 -12.11
C VAL A 75 -4.95 -19.39 -13.19
N PHE A 76 -6.08 -20.07 -12.96
CA PHE A 76 -6.74 -20.85 -13.98
C PHE A 76 -7.92 -20.06 -14.57
N ILE A 77 -7.91 -19.88 -15.88
CA ILE A 77 -8.96 -19.15 -16.60
C ILE A 77 -9.71 -20.14 -17.48
N THR A 78 -11.04 -20.02 -17.50
CA THR A 78 -11.87 -20.88 -18.31
C THR A 78 -11.91 -20.36 -19.75
N CYS A 79 -11.51 -21.18 -20.70
CA CYS A 79 -11.62 -20.87 -22.13
C CYS A 79 -13.10 -20.65 -22.49
N PRO A 80 -13.45 -19.52 -23.13
CA PRO A 80 -14.84 -19.23 -23.48
C PRO A 80 -15.41 -20.23 -24.51
N ARG A 81 -14.56 -20.79 -25.37
CA ARG A 81 -14.98 -21.70 -26.44
C ARG A 81 -15.10 -23.14 -25.96
N CYS A 82 -14.02 -23.76 -25.53
CA CYS A 82 -14.01 -25.19 -25.19
C CYS A 82 -14.24 -25.50 -23.71
N LYS A 83 -14.43 -24.49 -22.87
CA LYS A 83 -14.67 -24.57 -21.42
C LYS A 83 -13.54 -25.26 -20.63
N SER A 84 -12.39 -25.53 -21.24
CA SER A 84 -11.25 -26.07 -20.53
C SER A 84 -10.60 -25.00 -19.62
N ARG A 85 -10.00 -25.45 -18.53
CA ARG A 85 -9.19 -24.59 -17.66
C ARG A 85 -7.79 -24.44 -18.25
N VAL A 86 -7.37 -23.21 -18.48
CA VAL A 86 -6.04 -22.83 -19.02
C VAL A 86 -5.27 -22.14 -17.91
N ALA A 87 -4.05 -22.61 -17.66
CA ALA A 87 -3.19 -22.00 -16.64
C ALA A 87 -2.56 -20.73 -17.22
N PHE A 88 -2.76 -19.61 -16.55
CA PHE A 88 -2.05 -18.39 -16.84
C PHE A 88 -0.91 -18.20 -15.84
N GLN A 89 0.29 -17.94 -16.35
CA GLN A 89 1.49 -17.69 -15.56
C GLN A 89 1.91 -16.22 -15.76
N PRO A 90 1.88 -15.37 -14.74
CA PRO A 90 2.30 -13.98 -14.87
C PRO A 90 3.82 -13.88 -15.09
N THR A 91 4.24 -12.83 -15.78
CA THR A 91 5.67 -12.47 -15.88
C THR A 91 6.21 -12.02 -14.53
N LYS A 92 7.53 -11.88 -14.41
CA LYS A 92 8.17 -11.34 -13.18
C LYS A 92 7.67 -9.93 -12.87
N ALA A 93 7.49 -9.08 -13.90
CA ALA A 93 6.97 -7.72 -13.73
C ALA A 93 5.53 -7.75 -13.22
N MET A 94 4.66 -8.60 -13.79
CA MET A 94 3.28 -8.75 -13.34
C MET A 94 3.21 -9.30 -11.92
N ALA A 95 4.07 -10.25 -11.54
CA ALA A 95 4.13 -10.79 -10.19
C ALA A 95 4.56 -9.74 -9.14
N ALA A 96 5.41 -8.78 -9.52
CA ALA A 96 5.84 -7.68 -8.68
C ALA A 96 4.85 -6.49 -8.66
N ALA A 97 3.82 -6.49 -9.51
CA ALA A 97 2.86 -5.39 -9.65
C ALA A 97 2.22 -4.93 -8.32
N PRO A 98 1.87 -5.80 -7.33
CA PRO A 98 1.32 -5.33 -6.06
C PRO A 98 2.26 -4.42 -5.27
N THR A 99 3.56 -4.67 -5.31
CA THR A 99 4.57 -3.82 -4.65
C THR A 99 4.60 -2.43 -5.29
N TRP A 100 4.70 -2.39 -6.60
CA TRP A 100 4.80 -1.12 -7.33
C TRP A 100 3.50 -0.33 -7.35
N ALA A 101 2.34 -1.02 -7.42
CA ALA A 101 1.04 -0.37 -7.31
C ALA A 101 0.87 0.33 -5.95
N LYS A 102 1.36 -0.25 -4.85
CA LYS A 102 1.34 0.37 -3.52
C LYS A 102 2.18 1.65 -3.48
N GLU A 103 3.38 1.63 -4.05
CA GLU A 103 4.24 2.82 -4.11
C GLU A 103 3.62 3.92 -4.99
N VAL A 104 3.01 3.56 -6.13
CA VAL A 104 2.28 4.50 -6.98
C VAL A 104 1.07 5.08 -6.24
N ALA A 105 0.30 4.25 -5.54
CA ALA A 105 -0.85 4.70 -4.75
C ALA A 105 -0.41 5.63 -3.61
N LYS A 106 0.63 5.26 -2.86
CA LYS A 106 1.21 6.09 -1.79
C LYS A 106 1.62 7.47 -2.32
N THR A 107 2.35 7.49 -3.43
CA THR A 107 2.79 8.75 -4.05
C THR A 107 1.62 9.62 -4.51
N THR A 108 0.58 9.00 -5.04
CA THR A 108 -0.62 9.72 -5.52
C THR A 108 -1.42 10.30 -4.34
N CYS A 109 -1.45 9.60 -3.21
CA CYS A 109 -2.15 10.03 -1.99
C CYS A 109 -1.22 10.76 -1.00
N TYR A 110 -0.07 11.26 -1.45
CA TYR A 110 0.95 11.82 -0.57
C TYR A 110 0.49 13.08 0.16
N ALA A 111 -0.38 13.88 -0.45
CA ALA A 111 -0.92 15.08 0.18
C ALA A 111 -1.76 14.76 1.44
N GLU A 112 -2.56 13.71 1.37
CA GLU A 112 -3.34 13.20 2.52
C GLU A 112 -2.42 12.64 3.60
N TRP A 113 -1.38 11.94 3.19
CA TRP A 113 -0.35 11.43 4.10
C TRP A 113 0.38 12.57 4.83
N GLN A 114 0.83 13.62 4.11
CA GLN A 114 1.49 14.77 4.72
C GLN A 114 0.62 15.48 5.75
N LYS A 115 -0.69 15.62 5.49
CA LYS A 115 -1.61 16.18 6.49
C LYS A 115 -1.62 15.36 7.77
N SER A 116 -1.70 14.03 7.66
CA SER A 116 -1.71 13.16 8.83
C SER A 116 -0.43 13.25 9.67
N GLU A 117 0.72 13.45 9.03
CA GLU A 117 2.02 13.60 9.70
C GLU A 117 2.18 14.98 10.34
N SER A 118 1.75 16.05 9.67
CA SER A 118 1.84 17.42 10.19
C SER A 118 0.99 17.63 11.43
N GLU A 119 -0.24 17.10 11.44
CA GLU A 119 -1.14 17.18 12.58
C GLU A 119 -0.70 16.30 13.76
N GLN A 120 -0.01 15.18 13.50
CA GLN A 120 0.57 14.35 14.54
C GLN A 120 1.69 15.08 15.33
N SER A 121 2.33 16.05 14.71
CA SER A 121 3.40 16.85 15.30
C SER A 121 2.89 18.01 16.16
N ALA A 122 1.59 18.34 16.07
CA ALA A 122 0.96 19.38 16.86
C ALA A 122 0.43 18.78 18.18
N GLU A 123 0.79 19.40 19.33
CA GLU A 123 0.43 18.91 20.68
C GLU A 123 -1.10 18.75 20.90
N GLU A 124 -1.91 19.46 20.10
CA GLU A 124 -3.39 19.44 20.18
C GLU A 124 -4.05 18.54 19.12
N GLY A 125 -3.28 17.94 18.21
CA GLY A 125 -3.79 17.37 16.95
C GLY A 125 -3.99 15.86 16.90
N VAL A 126 -3.80 15.11 18.00
CA VAL A 126 -3.84 13.63 17.94
C VAL A 126 -5.17 13.10 17.38
N GLY A 127 -6.28 13.72 17.71
CA GLY A 127 -7.60 13.38 17.18
C GLY A 127 -7.73 13.67 15.67
N LEU A 128 -7.24 14.83 15.22
CA LEU A 128 -7.25 15.24 13.81
C LEU A 128 -6.32 14.37 12.96
N ALA A 129 -5.12 14.04 13.46
CA ALA A 129 -4.20 13.15 12.78
C ALA A 129 -4.82 11.78 12.46
N PHE A 130 -5.67 11.28 13.34
CA PHE A 130 -6.40 10.03 13.13
C PHE A 130 -7.36 10.14 11.93
N PHE A 131 -8.14 11.21 11.83
CA PHE A 131 -9.06 11.41 10.70
C PHE A 131 -8.33 11.55 9.37
N TYR A 132 -7.27 12.34 9.30
CA TYR A 132 -6.46 12.47 8.09
C TYR A 132 -5.79 11.15 7.69
N TYR A 133 -5.43 10.33 8.68
CA TYR A 133 -4.93 8.99 8.39
C TYR A 133 -6.02 8.07 7.80
N VAL A 134 -7.24 8.13 8.31
CA VAL A 134 -8.38 7.39 7.75
C VAL A 134 -8.64 7.83 6.32
N ASP A 135 -8.64 9.13 6.05
CA ASP A 135 -8.81 9.68 4.69
C ASP A 135 -7.71 9.19 3.75
N TYR A 136 -6.45 9.21 4.20
CA TYR A 136 -5.34 8.62 3.46
C TYR A 136 -5.55 7.12 3.19
N ALA A 137 -5.93 6.34 4.19
CA ALA A 137 -6.15 4.91 4.03
C ALA A 137 -7.28 4.59 3.04
N ILE A 138 -8.34 5.39 3.04
CA ILE A 138 -9.45 5.28 2.08
C ILE A 138 -8.95 5.65 0.67
N ALA A 139 -8.27 6.76 0.50
CA ALA A 139 -7.73 7.21 -0.78
C ALA A 139 -6.75 6.16 -1.35
N HIS A 140 -5.86 5.64 -0.53
CA HIS A 140 -4.91 4.58 -0.89
C HIS A 140 -5.64 3.30 -1.32
N TYR A 141 -6.65 2.86 -0.56
CA TYR A 141 -7.46 1.69 -0.91
C TYR A 141 -8.18 1.86 -2.25
N LEU A 142 -8.81 3.00 -2.47
CA LEU A 142 -9.49 3.31 -3.73
C LEU A 142 -8.52 3.33 -4.90
N MET A 143 -7.32 3.91 -4.72
CA MET A 143 -6.29 3.91 -5.73
C MET A 143 -5.78 2.49 -6.02
N MET A 144 -5.52 1.68 -5.00
CA MET A 144 -5.15 0.26 -5.18
C MET A 144 -6.23 -0.53 -5.91
N ASN A 145 -7.51 -0.32 -5.59
CA ASN A 145 -8.61 -0.97 -6.29
C ASN A 145 -8.70 -0.54 -7.77
N ARG A 146 -8.32 0.70 -8.09
CA ARG A 146 -8.25 1.19 -9.48
C ARG A 146 -7.06 0.60 -10.23
N LEU A 147 -5.90 0.52 -9.59
CA LEU A 147 -4.67 0.03 -10.22
C LEU A 147 -4.70 -1.49 -10.36
N LEU A 148 -5.08 -2.22 -9.33
CA LEU A 148 -4.93 -3.66 -9.25
C LEU A 148 -6.14 -4.33 -8.56
N PRO A 149 -7.31 -4.32 -9.21
CA PRO A 149 -8.56 -4.80 -8.63
C PRO A 149 -8.52 -6.29 -8.24
N PHE A 150 -7.82 -7.12 -9.02
CA PHE A 150 -7.65 -8.54 -8.69
C PHE A 150 -6.91 -8.74 -7.35
N TYR A 151 -5.84 -7.97 -7.12
CA TYR A 151 -5.10 -8.03 -5.85
C TYR A 151 -5.98 -7.64 -4.66
N VAL A 152 -6.72 -6.52 -4.78
CA VAL A 152 -7.60 -6.03 -3.71
C VAL A 152 -8.71 -7.04 -3.38
N ARG A 153 -9.23 -7.76 -4.37
CA ARG A 153 -10.25 -8.80 -4.16
C ARG A 153 -9.67 -10.14 -3.70
N SER A 154 -8.38 -10.39 -3.90
CA SER A 154 -7.75 -11.63 -3.45
C SER A 154 -7.68 -11.69 -1.92
N GLU A 155 -7.82 -12.86 -1.35
CA GLU A 155 -7.76 -13.07 0.11
C GLU A 155 -6.44 -12.55 0.70
N GLY A 156 -5.31 -12.88 0.06
CA GLY A 156 -4.00 -12.40 0.49
C GLY A 156 -3.82 -10.88 0.37
N GLY A 157 -4.41 -10.26 -0.68
CA GLY A 157 -4.40 -8.81 -0.85
C GLY A 157 -5.25 -8.09 0.19
N GLN A 158 -6.45 -8.59 0.46
CA GLN A 158 -7.32 -8.04 1.50
C GLN A 158 -6.67 -8.14 2.88
N GLU A 159 -6.08 -9.27 3.22
CA GLU A 159 -5.40 -9.45 4.51
C GLU A 159 -4.17 -8.54 4.63
N ALA A 160 -3.40 -8.37 3.56
CA ALA A 160 -2.26 -7.46 3.53
C ALA A 160 -2.71 -6.00 3.78
N LEU A 161 -3.77 -5.55 3.11
CA LEU A 161 -4.31 -4.20 3.29
C LEU A 161 -4.90 -3.99 4.69
N ARG A 162 -5.65 -4.98 5.22
CA ARG A 162 -6.17 -4.93 6.60
C ARG A 162 -5.05 -4.85 7.63
N ARG A 163 -3.99 -5.63 7.46
CA ARG A 163 -2.83 -5.61 8.35
C ARG A 163 -2.10 -4.27 8.30
N GLU A 164 -1.95 -3.69 7.12
CA GLU A 164 -1.33 -2.37 6.95
C GLU A 164 -2.12 -1.29 7.69
N VAL A 165 -3.45 -1.25 7.54
CA VAL A 165 -4.32 -0.34 8.27
C VAL A 165 -4.26 -0.60 9.78
N ARG A 166 -4.33 -1.86 10.21
CA ARG A 166 -4.26 -2.23 11.64
C ARG A 166 -2.95 -1.78 12.27
N ASN A 167 -1.81 -2.09 11.64
CA ASN A 167 -0.50 -1.71 12.15
C ASN A 167 -0.37 -0.18 12.30
N ALA A 168 -0.88 0.57 11.33
CA ALA A 168 -0.84 2.01 11.40
C ALA A 168 -1.78 2.57 12.48
N LEU A 169 -2.96 1.98 12.68
CA LEU A 169 -3.87 2.33 13.77
C LEU A 169 -3.26 1.98 15.14
N GLU A 170 -2.68 0.79 15.29
CA GLU A 170 -2.02 0.36 16.53
C GLU A 170 -0.85 1.29 16.89
N THR A 171 -0.02 1.65 15.93
CA THR A 171 1.09 2.57 16.14
C THR A 171 0.61 3.94 16.65
N ARG A 172 -0.55 4.38 16.19
CA ARG A 172 -1.13 5.69 16.55
C ARG A 172 -1.96 5.64 17.82
N THR A 173 -2.68 4.53 18.09
CA THR A 173 -3.46 4.37 19.31
C THR A 173 -2.59 4.14 20.56
N HIS A 174 -1.36 3.64 20.41
CA HIS A 174 -0.40 3.61 21.51
C HIS A 174 0.02 5.00 22.02
N GLN A 175 -0.22 6.03 21.22
CA GLN A 175 0.00 7.43 21.59
C GLN A 175 -1.24 8.10 22.18
N LEU A 176 -2.42 7.48 22.03
CA LEU A 176 -3.67 7.94 22.63
C LEU A 176 -3.83 7.33 24.03
N ARG A 177 -4.09 8.16 25.02
CA ARG A 177 -4.50 7.66 26.33
C ARG A 177 -5.89 7.02 26.22
N PRO A 178 -6.18 5.92 26.98
CA PRO A 178 -7.49 5.25 26.92
C PRO A 178 -8.69 6.14 27.19
N ASP A 179 -8.50 7.24 27.92
CA ASP A 179 -9.48 8.25 28.27
C ASP A 179 -9.74 9.28 27.15
N GLU A 180 -8.88 9.35 26.15
CA GLU A 180 -9.04 10.22 24.95
C GLU A 180 -9.82 9.52 23.82
N ILE A 181 -10.06 8.23 23.93
CA ILE A 181 -10.92 7.49 23.01
C ILE A 181 -12.36 7.67 23.48
N SER A 182 -13.00 8.73 23.00
CA SER A 182 -14.42 8.98 23.30
C SER A 182 -15.30 7.87 22.72
N PRO A 183 -16.23 7.26 23.50
CA PRO A 183 -17.10 6.19 23.04
C PRO A 183 -18.29 6.70 22.18
N GLN A 184 -18.09 7.70 21.33
CA GLN A 184 -19.14 8.34 20.54
C GLN A 184 -19.15 7.91 19.06
N TYR A 185 -18.60 6.73 18.74
CA TYR A 185 -18.78 6.13 17.41
C TYR A 185 -19.16 4.65 17.50
#